data_16d6c8b9d10e6f7a1088418aae00dab8
#
_entry.id   16d6c8b9d10e6f7a1088418aae00dab8
#
_cell.length_a   1.000
_cell.length_b   1.000
_cell.length_c   1.000
_cell.angle_alpha   90.00
_cell.angle_beta   90.00
_cell.angle_gamma   90.00
#
_symmetry.space_group_name_H-M   'P 1'
#
loop_
_entity.id
_entity.type
_entity.pdbx_description
1 polymer ?
#
loop_
_entity_poly.entity_id
_entity_poly.type
_entity_poly.pdbx_seq_one_letter_code
_entity_poly.pdbx_strand_id
1 'polypeptide(L)'
;MATPETEIVVEDPTAPAGDSPSVVSTRTVDTVVSLLLLALAALLCFDNWRTGIAWAPDGPQAGYFPFYLGLILAAASLYGLITALITGAGATQIFLTRDQLLRVMQIFIPTLLFCLLTQWLGLYVASFFLIAGFMRIIGRIALWKSMLTAFLFAIIMFVTFDIAFDVIMPKGPLEAAFGY
;
A
#
# COMPACT_ATOMS: atom_id res chain seq x y z
N MET A 1 1.91 -6.94 -54.36
CA MET A 1 1.83 -5.71 -53.52
C MET A 1 1.28 -6.17 -52.18
N ALA A 2 2.15 -6.34 -51.21
CA ALA A 2 1.72 -6.70 -49.82
C ALA A 2 1.33 -5.38 -49.15
N THR A 3 0.11 -5.33 -48.61
CA THR A 3 -0.35 -4.24 -47.76
C THR A 3 0.49 -4.23 -46.49
N PRO A 4 1.03 -3.09 -46.05
CA PRO A 4 1.72 -3.05 -44.75
C PRO A 4 0.65 -3.31 -43.66
N GLU A 5 0.80 -4.41 -42.93
CA GLU A 5 0.09 -4.60 -41.67
C GLU A 5 0.51 -3.47 -40.76
N THR A 6 -0.42 -2.59 -40.44
CA THR A 6 -0.26 -1.61 -39.38
C THR A 6 -0.22 -2.38 -38.06
N GLU A 7 0.99 -2.68 -37.61
CA GLU A 7 1.23 -3.19 -36.27
C GLU A 7 0.69 -2.16 -35.28
N ILE A 8 -0.45 -2.48 -34.65
CA ILE A 8 -1.01 -1.66 -33.58
C ILE A 8 -0.04 -1.82 -32.40
N VAL A 9 0.92 -0.93 -32.30
CA VAL A 9 1.76 -0.82 -31.08
C VAL A 9 0.83 -0.42 -29.95
N VAL A 10 0.40 -1.38 -29.17
CA VAL A 10 -0.28 -1.12 -27.91
C VAL A 10 0.77 -0.53 -26.98
N GLU A 11 0.78 0.79 -26.86
CA GLU A 11 1.63 1.49 -25.90
C GLU A 11 1.31 0.92 -24.50
N ASP A 12 2.28 0.27 -23.88
CA ASP A 12 2.17 -0.18 -22.50
C ASP A 12 2.06 1.08 -21.60
N PRO A 13 0.91 1.33 -20.96
CA PRO A 13 0.72 2.51 -20.13
C PRO A 13 1.65 2.56 -18.92
N THR A 14 2.34 1.45 -18.63
CA THR A 14 3.32 1.34 -17.54
C THR A 14 4.75 1.60 -18.02
N ALA A 15 4.98 1.60 -19.34
CA ALA A 15 6.31 1.87 -19.89
C ALA A 15 6.78 3.28 -19.49
N PRO A 16 8.06 3.43 -19.14
CA PRO A 16 8.62 4.77 -18.89
C PRO A 16 8.59 5.61 -20.17
N ALA A 17 8.25 6.88 -20.07
CA ALA A 17 8.45 7.81 -21.18
C ALA A 17 9.95 7.82 -21.54
N GLY A 18 10.28 7.70 -22.84
CA GLY A 18 11.63 7.46 -23.33
C GLY A 18 12.72 8.43 -22.84
N ASP A 19 12.34 9.64 -22.41
CA ASP A 19 13.25 10.70 -21.93
C ASP A 19 13.14 10.97 -20.41
N SER A 20 12.45 10.12 -19.64
CA SER A 20 12.28 10.35 -18.19
C SER A 20 13.57 10.07 -17.43
N PRO A 21 14.11 11.03 -16.63
CA PRO A 21 15.29 10.80 -15.84
C PRO A 21 15.07 9.71 -14.79
N SER A 22 16.09 8.87 -14.59
CA SER A 22 16.10 7.85 -13.54
C SER A 22 16.12 8.49 -12.16
N VAL A 23 15.30 8.00 -11.24
CA VAL A 23 15.27 8.49 -9.85
C VAL A 23 16.04 7.56 -8.93
N VAL A 24 15.86 6.25 -9.08
CA VAL A 24 16.44 5.23 -8.18
C VAL A 24 16.90 4.03 -8.97
N SER A 25 18.06 3.47 -8.60
CA SER A 25 18.56 2.21 -9.15
C SER A 25 17.94 1.01 -8.43
N THR A 26 17.82 -0.11 -9.12
CA THR A 26 17.31 -1.38 -8.57
C THR A 26 18.12 -1.79 -7.33
N ARG A 27 19.44 -1.65 -7.37
CA ARG A 27 20.32 -1.96 -6.23
C ARG A 27 19.96 -1.18 -4.98
N THR A 28 19.66 0.12 -5.11
CA THR A 28 19.29 0.96 -3.96
C THR A 28 17.98 0.49 -3.36
N VAL A 29 16.98 0.17 -4.21
CA VAL A 29 15.68 -0.33 -3.75
C VAL A 29 15.83 -1.67 -3.05
N ASP A 30 16.54 -2.61 -3.65
CA ASP A 30 16.79 -3.94 -3.07
C ASP A 30 17.47 -3.85 -1.71
N THR A 31 18.46 -2.95 -1.57
CA THR A 31 19.15 -2.71 -0.31
C THR A 31 18.20 -2.15 0.75
N VAL A 32 17.45 -1.11 0.40
CA VAL A 32 16.51 -0.46 1.34
C VAL A 32 15.40 -1.42 1.76
N VAL A 33 14.80 -2.13 0.82
CA VAL A 33 13.73 -3.10 1.11
C VAL A 33 14.26 -4.24 1.96
N SER A 34 15.43 -4.79 1.64
CA SER A 34 16.05 -5.86 2.44
C SER A 34 16.36 -5.41 3.86
N LEU A 35 16.83 -4.18 4.06
CA LEU A 35 17.07 -3.62 5.40
C LEU A 35 15.76 -3.42 6.19
N LEU A 36 14.71 -2.92 5.55
CA LEU A 36 13.40 -2.75 6.20
C LEU A 36 12.80 -4.10 6.59
N LEU A 37 12.88 -5.10 5.71
CA LEU A 37 12.39 -6.45 6.00
C LEU A 37 13.22 -7.12 7.10
N LEU A 38 14.53 -6.90 7.13
CA LEU A 38 15.39 -7.41 8.21
C LEU A 38 15.06 -6.76 9.55
N ALA A 39 14.80 -5.46 9.58
CA ALA A 39 14.34 -4.76 10.77
C ALA A 39 12.99 -5.27 11.26
N LEU A 40 12.05 -5.50 10.34
CA LEU A 40 10.75 -6.08 10.65
C LEU A 40 10.89 -7.51 11.20
N ALA A 41 11.74 -8.33 10.58
CA ALA A 41 12.02 -9.68 11.03
C ALA A 41 12.61 -9.71 12.45
N ALA A 42 13.54 -8.80 12.74
CA ALA A 42 14.12 -8.65 14.07
C ALA A 42 13.06 -8.24 15.12
N LEU A 43 12.19 -7.30 14.76
CA LEU A 43 11.07 -6.89 15.61
C LEU A 43 10.12 -8.06 15.89
N LEU A 44 9.73 -8.79 14.86
CA LEU A 44 8.86 -9.96 14.99
C LEU A 44 9.49 -11.05 15.86
N CYS A 45 10.76 -11.36 15.64
CA CYS A 45 11.48 -12.33 16.45
C CYS A 45 11.57 -11.89 17.92
N PHE A 46 11.89 -10.62 18.17
CA PHE A 46 12.00 -10.08 19.53
C PHE A 46 10.67 -10.09 20.28
N ASP A 47 9.60 -9.64 19.65
CA ASP A 47 8.28 -9.58 20.27
C ASP A 47 7.73 -11.00 20.57
N ASN A 48 7.86 -11.91 19.61
CA ASN A 48 7.39 -13.28 19.79
C ASN A 48 8.26 -14.09 20.76
N TRP A 49 9.56 -13.79 20.85
CA TRP A 49 10.39 -14.36 21.92
C TRP A 49 9.85 -14.01 23.31
N ARG A 50 9.40 -12.78 23.51
CA ARG A 50 8.81 -12.34 24.79
C ARG A 50 7.44 -12.97 25.06
N THR A 51 6.68 -13.25 24.01
CA THR A 51 5.36 -13.90 24.11
C THR A 51 5.45 -15.38 24.47
N GLY A 52 6.60 -16.02 24.18
CA GLY A 52 6.88 -17.43 24.45
C GLY A 52 6.98 -18.24 23.17
N ILE A 53 8.11 -18.91 23.01
CA ILE A 53 8.47 -19.75 21.84
C ILE A 53 8.64 -21.23 22.19
N ALA A 54 8.31 -21.60 23.42
CA ALA A 54 8.46 -22.97 23.88
C ALA A 54 7.25 -23.86 23.52
N TRP A 55 7.45 -25.15 23.61
CA TRP A 55 6.38 -26.14 23.53
C TRP A 55 5.89 -26.45 24.94
N ALA A 56 4.66 -26.10 25.27
CA ALA A 56 4.01 -26.37 26.56
C ALA A 56 3.27 -27.70 26.49
N PRO A 57 2.81 -28.27 27.64
CA PRO A 57 2.07 -29.54 27.68
C PRO A 57 0.78 -29.54 26.85
N ASP A 58 0.19 -28.40 26.63
CA ASP A 58 -1.02 -28.15 25.84
C ASP A 58 -0.74 -27.74 24.37
N GLY A 59 0.55 -27.68 23.97
CA GLY A 59 0.97 -27.40 22.61
C GLY A 59 1.95 -26.21 22.48
N PRO A 60 2.15 -25.72 21.24
CA PRO A 60 3.05 -24.60 20.99
C PRO A 60 2.50 -23.31 21.60
N GLN A 61 3.37 -22.54 22.25
CA GLN A 61 3.00 -21.21 22.75
C GLN A 61 2.68 -20.24 21.59
N ALA A 62 1.97 -19.14 21.90
CA ALA A 62 1.46 -18.22 20.90
C ALA A 62 2.55 -17.60 19.99
N GLY A 63 3.75 -17.35 20.53
CA GLY A 63 4.88 -16.82 19.78
C GLY A 63 5.68 -17.87 18.98
N TYR A 64 5.40 -19.18 19.12
CA TYR A 64 6.18 -20.23 18.47
C TYR A 64 6.20 -20.08 16.95
N PHE A 65 5.05 -20.15 16.32
CA PHE A 65 4.95 -20.08 14.86
C PHE A 65 5.41 -18.73 14.27
N PRO A 66 4.98 -17.55 14.78
CA PRO A 66 5.44 -16.26 14.27
C PRO A 66 6.95 -16.04 14.44
N PHE A 67 7.57 -16.59 15.50
CA PHE A 67 9.02 -16.50 15.69
C PHE A 67 9.80 -17.20 14.58
N TYR A 68 9.43 -18.43 14.23
CA TYR A 68 10.08 -19.15 13.15
C TYR A 68 9.85 -18.52 11.77
N LEU A 69 8.66 -17.96 11.54
CA LEU A 69 8.42 -17.15 10.33
C LEU A 69 9.32 -15.91 10.29
N GLY A 70 9.50 -15.26 11.45
CA GLY A 70 10.44 -14.14 11.58
C GLY A 70 11.89 -14.54 11.24
N LEU A 71 12.34 -15.73 11.68
CA LEU A 71 13.66 -16.25 11.32
C LEU A 71 13.81 -16.53 9.82
N ILE A 72 12.80 -17.11 9.18
CA ILE A 72 12.79 -17.35 7.74
C ILE A 72 12.85 -16.01 6.98
N LEU A 73 12.06 -15.03 7.42
CA LEU A 73 12.08 -13.68 6.85
C LEU A 73 13.45 -13.03 7.03
N ALA A 74 14.07 -13.16 8.21
CA ALA A 74 15.42 -12.64 8.47
C ALA A 74 16.46 -13.27 7.53
N ALA A 75 16.43 -14.59 7.36
CA ALA A 75 17.35 -15.30 6.46
C ALA A 75 17.18 -14.88 5.00
N ALA A 76 15.93 -14.78 4.52
CA ALA A 76 15.62 -14.33 3.16
C ALA A 76 16.05 -12.87 2.93
N SER A 77 15.77 -11.98 3.90
CA SER A 77 16.16 -10.57 3.81
C SER A 77 17.67 -10.38 3.87
N LEU A 78 18.37 -11.15 4.68
CA LEU A 78 19.83 -11.14 4.74
C LEU A 78 20.44 -11.62 3.42
N TYR A 79 19.90 -12.68 2.84
CA TYR A 79 20.31 -13.15 1.52
C TYR A 79 20.10 -12.07 0.45
N GLY A 80 18.94 -11.43 0.42
CA GLY A 80 18.65 -10.32 -0.49
C GLY A 80 19.63 -9.15 -0.33
N LEU A 81 19.92 -8.78 0.92
CA LEU A 81 20.87 -7.71 1.25
C LEU A 81 22.29 -8.06 0.77
N ILE A 82 22.76 -9.26 1.06
CA ILE A 82 24.09 -9.73 0.63
C ILE A 82 24.18 -9.72 -0.90
N THR A 83 23.17 -10.22 -1.58
CA THR A 83 23.11 -10.24 -3.05
C THR A 83 23.15 -8.82 -3.63
N ALA A 84 22.36 -7.90 -3.10
CA ALA A 84 22.33 -6.51 -3.55
C ALA A 84 23.67 -5.80 -3.36
N LEU A 85 24.40 -6.11 -2.27
CA LEU A 85 25.68 -5.47 -1.96
C LEU A 85 26.86 -6.07 -2.74
N ILE A 86 26.93 -7.41 -2.84
CA ILE A 86 28.10 -8.12 -3.41
C ILE A 86 28.00 -8.22 -4.92
N THR A 87 26.85 -8.61 -5.46
CA THR A 87 26.75 -8.93 -6.89
C THR A 87 26.76 -7.68 -7.77
N GLY A 88 26.44 -6.50 -7.21
CA GLY A 88 26.33 -5.25 -7.99
C GLY A 88 25.28 -5.34 -9.09
N ALA A 89 24.55 -6.46 -9.18
CA ALA A 89 23.45 -6.64 -10.12
C ALA A 89 22.40 -5.55 -9.88
N GLY A 90 21.98 -4.90 -10.94
CA GLY A 90 21.00 -3.82 -10.85
C GLY A 90 21.56 -2.42 -10.54
N ALA A 91 22.89 -2.25 -10.35
CA ALA A 91 23.47 -0.94 -10.12
C ALA A 91 23.24 0.03 -11.30
N THR A 92 23.22 -0.50 -12.52
CA THR A 92 22.96 0.23 -13.76
C THR A 92 21.50 0.11 -14.23
N GLN A 93 20.72 -0.77 -13.60
CA GLN A 93 19.31 -0.93 -13.94
C GLN A 93 18.48 0.15 -13.26
N ILE A 94 17.68 0.82 -14.07
CA ILE A 94 16.73 1.83 -13.58
C ILE A 94 15.53 1.08 -13.01
N PHE A 95 15.29 1.24 -11.70
CA PHE A 95 14.10 0.68 -11.06
C PHE A 95 12.89 1.58 -11.28
N LEU A 96 13.08 2.89 -11.17
CA LEU A 96 11.99 3.85 -11.20
C LEU A 96 12.41 5.12 -11.94
N THR A 97 11.59 5.53 -12.90
CA THR A 97 11.69 6.82 -13.55
C THR A 97 10.81 7.86 -12.83
N ARG A 98 11.08 9.13 -13.08
CA ARG A 98 10.32 10.24 -12.48
C ARG A 98 8.82 10.16 -12.78
N ASP A 99 8.46 9.79 -14.01
CA ASP A 99 7.06 9.63 -14.43
C ASP A 99 6.34 8.52 -13.68
N GLN A 100 7.01 7.38 -13.52
CA GLN A 100 6.47 6.25 -12.76
C GLN A 100 6.30 6.62 -11.29
N LEU A 101 7.29 7.33 -10.70
CA LEU A 101 7.20 7.82 -9.33
C LEU A 101 6.00 8.75 -9.14
N LEU A 102 5.78 9.69 -10.04
CA LEU A 102 4.64 10.61 -9.97
C LEU A 102 3.31 9.86 -10.03
N ARG A 103 3.17 8.85 -10.90
CA ARG A 103 1.96 8.01 -10.98
C ARG A 103 1.72 7.24 -9.67
N VAL A 104 2.77 6.67 -9.08
CA VAL A 104 2.67 5.99 -7.78
C VAL A 104 2.28 6.97 -6.67
N MET A 105 2.90 8.15 -6.64
CA MET A 105 2.59 9.17 -5.63
C MET A 105 1.17 9.72 -5.76
N GLN A 106 0.62 9.81 -6.96
CA GLN A 106 -0.78 10.20 -7.19
C GLN A 106 -1.80 9.29 -6.51
N ILE A 107 -1.45 8.01 -6.30
CA ILE A 107 -2.29 7.06 -5.60
C ILE A 107 -1.88 6.96 -4.13
N PHE A 108 -0.59 6.91 -3.86
CA PHE A 108 -0.05 6.71 -2.51
C PHE A 108 -0.39 7.85 -1.56
N ILE A 109 -0.19 9.11 -2.00
CA ILE A 109 -0.43 10.27 -1.14
C ILE A 109 -1.91 10.38 -0.70
N PRO A 110 -2.91 10.28 -1.59
CA PRO A 110 -4.31 10.30 -1.17
C PRO A 110 -4.68 9.12 -0.27
N THR A 111 -4.11 7.93 -0.52
CA THR A 111 -4.36 6.76 0.33
C THR A 111 -3.76 6.94 1.73
N LEU A 112 -2.55 7.46 1.82
CA LEU A 112 -1.92 7.79 3.11
C LEU A 112 -2.74 8.85 3.86
N LEU A 113 -3.17 9.89 3.16
CA LEU A 113 -4.02 10.95 3.72
C LEU A 113 -5.35 10.37 4.21
N PHE A 114 -5.96 9.45 3.46
CA PHE A 114 -7.16 8.74 3.89
C PHE A 114 -6.95 7.98 5.20
N CYS A 115 -5.84 7.23 5.33
CA CYS A 115 -5.52 6.51 6.57
C CYS A 115 -5.39 7.47 7.78
N LEU A 116 -4.74 8.62 7.57
CA LEU A 116 -4.63 9.65 8.62
C LEU A 116 -5.97 10.29 8.94
N LEU A 117 -6.74 10.66 7.93
CA LEU A 117 -8.05 11.28 8.10
C LEU A 117 -9.05 10.34 8.78
N THR A 118 -8.97 9.04 8.52
CA THR A 118 -9.82 8.04 9.17
C THR A 118 -9.68 8.05 10.69
N GLN A 119 -8.47 8.34 11.21
CA GLN A 119 -8.22 8.44 12.66
C GLN A 119 -8.92 9.64 13.31
N TRP A 120 -9.14 10.72 12.55
CA TRP A 120 -9.60 12.01 13.07
C TRP A 120 -11.06 12.31 12.69
N LEU A 121 -11.46 11.95 11.47
CA LEU A 121 -12.77 12.28 10.91
C LEU A 121 -13.71 11.06 10.83
N GLY A 122 -13.20 9.87 11.12
CA GLY A 122 -13.95 8.64 10.92
C GLY A 122 -13.88 8.10 9.50
N LEU A 123 -14.29 6.84 9.35
CA LEU A 123 -14.15 6.10 8.09
C LEU A 123 -15.02 6.67 6.96
N TYR A 124 -16.26 7.02 7.26
CA TYR A 124 -17.23 7.46 6.24
C TYR A 124 -16.86 8.81 5.64
N VAL A 125 -16.49 9.77 6.50
CA VAL A 125 -16.06 11.11 6.07
C VAL A 125 -14.73 11.04 5.31
N ALA A 126 -13.78 10.25 5.80
CA ALA A 126 -12.51 10.05 5.11
C ALA A 126 -12.71 9.40 3.72
N SER A 127 -13.60 8.41 3.61
CA SER A 127 -13.97 7.77 2.35
C SER A 127 -14.62 8.75 1.37
N PHE A 128 -15.47 9.63 1.85
CA PHE A 128 -16.07 10.69 1.03
C PHE A 128 -14.97 11.56 0.38
N PHE A 129 -14.03 12.05 1.17
CA PHE A 129 -12.92 12.87 0.64
C PHE A 129 -12.00 12.10 -0.30
N LEU A 130 -11.71 10.84 0.00
CA LEU A 130 -10.89 10.01 -0.88
C LEU A 130 -11.56 9.84 -2.24
N ILE A 131 -12.83 9.40 -2.28
CA ILE A 131 -13.55 9.14 -3.53
C ILE A 131 -13.74 10.43 -4.33
N ALA A 132 -14.19 11.53 -3.70
CA ALA A 132 -14.36 12.81 -4.36
C ALA A 132 -13.03 13.32 -4.92
N GLY A 133 -11.94 13.20 -4.16
CA GLY A 133 -10.59 13.60 -4.56
C GLY A 133 -10.06 12.79 -5.75
N PHE A 134 -10.18 11.46 -5.70
CA PHE A 134 -9.76 10.59 -6.81
C PHE A 134 -10.55 10.88 -8.09
N MET A 135 -11.87 10.97 -7.99
CA MET A 135 -12.72 11.27 -9.15
C MET A 135 -12.40 12.64 -9.75
N ARG A 136 -12.10 13.65 -8.91
CA ARG A 136 -11.81 15.00 -9.37
C ARG A 136 -10.41 15.16 -9.93
N ILE A 137 -9.39 14.66 -9.22
CA ILE A 137 -7.97 14.91 -9.53
C ILE A 137 -7.48 13.93 -10.60
N ILE A 138 -7.71 12.65 -10.40
CA ILE A 138 -7.22 11.59 -11.29
C ILE A 138 -8.21 11.34 -12.42
N GLY A 139 -9.51 11.19 -12.08
CA GLY A 139 -10.57 10.94 -13.07
C GLY A 139 -10.98 12.16 -13.88
N ARG A 140 -10.55 13.38 -13.48
CA ARG A 140 -10.94 14.67 -14.14
C ARG A 140 -12.45 14.83 -14.31
N ILE A 141 -13.24 14.21 -13.45
CA ILE A 141 -14.70 14.23 -13.47
C ILE A 141 -15.19 15.58 -12.91
N ALA A 142 -16.33 16.05 -13.36
CA ALA A 142 -16.94 17.28 -12.87
C ALA A 142 -17.17 17.22 -11.36
N LEU A 143 -16.85 18.28 -10.62
CA LEU A 143 -16.85 18.34 -9.16
C LEU A 143 -18.22 17.89 -8.57
N TRP A 144 -19.33 18.35 -9.13
CA TRP A 144 -20.65 18.01 -8.64
C TRP A 144 -20.95 16.49 -8.74
N LYS A 145 -20.50 15.82 -9.83
CA LYS A 145 -20.65 14.37 -10.00
C LYS A 145 -19.78 13.61 -8.99
N SER A 146 -18.55 14.07 -8.79
CA SER A 146 -17.62 13.46 -7.82
C SER A 146 -18.16 13.55 -6.40
N MET A 147 -18.69 14.73 -6.00
CA MET A 147 -19.28 14.93 -4.68
C MET A 147 -20.56 14.10 -4.48
N LEU A 148 -21.44 14.07 -5.49
CA LEU A 148 -22.68 13.28 -5.42
C LEU A 148 -22.38 11.79 -5.29
N THR A 149 -21.46 11.27 -6.10
CA THR A 149 -21.08 9.85 -6.05
C THR A 149 -20.43 9.49 -4.72
N ALA A 150 -19.51 10.32 -4.23
CA ALA A 150 -18.82 10.09 -2.95
C ALA A 150 -19.82 10.14 -1.78
N PHE A 151 -20.74 11.07 -1.80
CA PHE A 151 -21.80 11.20 -0.79
C PHE A 151 -22.75 10.00 -0.78
N LEU A 152 -23.22 9.61 -1.96
CA LEU A 152 -24.09 8.43 -2.10
C LEU A 152 -23.40 7.16 -1.62
N PHE A 153 -22.12 6.98 -1.98
CA PHE A 153 -21.32 5.84 -1.51
C PHE A 153 -21.19 5.84 0.02
N ALA A 154 -20.85 6.98 0.62
CA ALA A 154 -20.69 7.09 2.08
C ALA A 154 -22.01 6.76 2.81
N ILE A 155 -23.16 7.24 2.31
CA ILE A 155 -24.46 6.92 2.89
C ILE A 155 -24.79 5.44 2.75
N ILE A 156 -24.59 4.85 1.57
CA ILE A 156 -24.86 3.42 1.35
C ILE A 156 -23.99 2.58 2.30
N MET A 157 -22.72 2.91 2.45
CA MET A 157 -21.82 2.20 3.37
C MET A 157 -22.25 2.37 4.83
N PHE A 158 -22.63 3.58 5.25
CA PHE A 158 -23.12 3.84 6.59
C PHE A 158 -24.41 3.04 6.89
N VAL A 159 -25.40 3.11 6.00
CA VAL A 159 -26.66 2.36 6.17
C VAL A 159 -26.41 0.86 6.20
N THR A 160 -25.54 0.36 5.35
CA THR A 160 -25.23 -1.07 5.26
C THR A 160 -24.51 -1.56 6.50
N PHE A 161 -23.38 -0.94 6.86
CA PHE A 161 -22.54 -1.46 7.92
C PHE A 161 -22.97 -1.04 9.32
N ASP A 162 -23.36 0.20 9.51
CA ASP A 162 -23.71 0.73 10.84
C ASP A 162 -25.17 0.42 11.22
N ILE A 163 -26.11 0.55 10.27
CA ILE A 163 -27.53 0.35 10.56
C ILE A 163 -27.98 -1.09 10.33
N ALA A 164 -27.62 -1.70 9.18
CA ALA A 164 -28.14 -3.03 8.84
C ALA A 164 -27.33 -4.17 9.49
N PHE A 165 -26.02 -4.03 9.61
CA PHE A 165 -25.14 -5.07 10.17
C PHE A 165 -24.62 -4.78 11.58
N ASP A 166 -24.87 -3.58 12.12
CA ASP A 166 -24.40 -3.15 13.45
C ASP A 166 -22.90 -3.39 13.67
N VAL A 167 -22.08 -3.12 12.63
CA VAL A 167 -20.62 -3.31 12.68
C VAL A 167 -19.98 -2.05 13.26
N ILE A 168 -19.20 -2.22 14.32
CA ILE A 168 -18.47 -1.11 14.96
C ILE A 168 -17.33 -0.66 14.03
N MET A 169 -17.54 0.46 13.33
CA MET A 169 -16.54 1.12 12.49
C MET A 169 -15.87 2.30 13.22
N PRO A 170 -14.65 2.70 12.86
CA PRO A 170 -14.04 3.92 13.39
C PRO A 170 -14.90 5.14 13.08
N LYS A 171 -15.55 5.69 14.11
CA LYS A 171 -16.44 6.84 14.01
C LYS A 171 -15.70 8.14 14.26
N GLY A 172 -16.11 9.18 13.57
CA GLY A 172 -15.57 10.53 13.71
C GLY A 172 -16.49 11.47 14.48
N PRO A 173 -16.08 12.72 14.64
CA PRO A 173 -16.87 13.72 15.36
C PRO A 173 -18.21 14.04 14.69
N LEU A 174 -18.34 13.81 13.38
CA LEU A 174 -19.60 14.00 12.67
C LEU A 174 -20.65 12.95 13.07
N GLU A 175 -20.27 11.67 13.04
CA GLU A 175 -21.15 10.57 13.44
C GLU A 175 -21.54 10.68 14.92
N ALA A 176 -20.57 11.09 15.77
CA ALA A 176 -20.84 11.36 17.19
C ALA A 176 -21.84 12.51 17.41
N ALA A 177 -21.83 13.53 16.55
CA ALA A 177 -22.81 14.64 16.63
C ALA A 177 -24.23 14.20 16.26
N PHE A 178 -24.41 13.14 15.49
CA PHE A 178 -25.70 12.55 15.16
C PHE A 178 -26.14 11.44 16.12
N GLY A 179 -25.36 11.16 17.17
CA GLY A 179 -25.71 10.18 18.21
C GLY A 179 -25.37 8.74 17.88
N TYR A 180 -24.51 8.53 16.89
CA TYR A 180 -24.00 7.22 16.49
C TYR A 180 -22.59 6.95 17.01
#